data_95849e448e8fbf2b9b41de049cbd9d97
#
_entry.id   95849e448e8fbf2b9b41de049cbd9d97
#
_cell.length_a   1.000
_cell.length_b   1.000
_cell.length_c   1.000
_cell.angle_alpha   90.00
_cell.angle_beta   90.00
_cell.angle_gamma   90.00
#
_symmetry.space_group_name_H-M   'P 1'
#
loop_
_entity.id
_entity.type
_entity.pdbx_description
1 polymer ?
#
loop_
_entity_poly.entity_id
_entity_poly.type
_entity_poly.pdbx_seq_one_letter_code
_entity_poly.pdbx_strand_id
1 'polypeptide(L)'
;SRDMATYYRMIANMGMHEGEQVIPVHAVDLLIGRYHPLSSQLTMCMGLNKREFAGHIVCEHAGGLHGVSSKGGLLLGEGYGFAVLCNQGDENMDALLYGMLCAVMGLPLDTNMDWFIPAHRDFSAPLMIRGRYIGHEGVPSIVCIHCEEDGTLLRGTRDGEDLRLIYCGGARFLAVKPDDPNDVVCHLEFLIHAGRAW
;
A
#
# COMPACT_ATOMS: atom_id res chain seq x y z
N SER A 1 -3.56 20.52 -11.29
CA SER A 1 -3.19 19.15 -11.74
C SER A 1 -1.96 19.17 -12.64
N ARG A 2 -1.89 20.04 -13.65
CA ARG A 2 -0.76 20.10 -14.57
C ARG A 2 0.57 20.34 -13.85
N ASP A 3 0.62 21.28 -12.92
CA ASP A 3 1.83 21.58 -12.14
C ASP A 3 2.30 20.41 -11.29
N MET A 4 1.35 19.66 -10.70
CA MET A 4 1.67 18.45 -9.96
C MET A 4 2.22 17.35 -10.86
N ALA A 5 1.66 17.13 -12.04
CA ALA A 5 2.20 16.18 -13.01
C ALA A 5 3.61 16.60 -13.48
N THR A 6 3.85 17.89 -13.67
CA THR A 6 5.17 18.47 -13.98
C THR A 6 6.16 18.22 -12.83
N TYR A 7 5.73 18.46 -11.58
CA TYR A 7 6.54 18.18 -10.39
C TYR A 7 6.95 16.70 -10.30
N TYR A 8 5.99 15.79 -10.42
CA TYR A 8 6.30 14.35 -10.38
C TYR A 8 7.19 13.91 -11.53
N ARG A 9 6.98 14.48 -12.74
CA ARG A 9 7.85 14.20 -13.88
C ARG A 9 9.28 14.71 -13.65
N MET A 10 9.45 15.86 -13.03
CA MET A 10 10.76 16.39 -12.66
C MET A 10 11.47 15.46 -11.67
N ILE A 11 10.78 14.97 -10.64
CA ILE A 11 11.35 13.98 -9.71
C ILE A 11 11.70 12.68 -10.43
N ALA A 12 10.82 12.17 -11.33
CA ALA A 12 11.07 10.99 -12.15
C ALA A 12 12.33 11.11 -13.01
N ASN A 13 12.67 12.34 -13.43
CA ASN A 13 13.87 12.69 -14.19
C ASN A 13 15.03 13.18 -13.29
N MET A 14 15.09 12.73 -12.05
CA MET A 14 16.16 13.05 -11.10
C MET A 14 16.40 14.56 -10.90
N GLY A 15 15.30 15.32 -10.87
CA GLY A 15 15.31 16.76 -10.64
C GLY A 15 15.53 17.62 -11.88
N MET A 16 15.54 17.03 -13.08
CA MET A 16 15.65 17.72 -14.36
C MET A 16 14.29 18.23 -14.84
N HIS A 17 14.22 19.46 -15.28
CA HIS A 17 13.06 20.07 -15.94
C HIS A 17 13.52 20.92 -17.13
N GLU A 18 12.96 20.66 -18.31
CA GLU A 18 13.28 21.39 -19.56
C GLU A 18 14.79 21.54 -19.86
N GLY A 19 15.57 20.52 -19.49
CA GLY A 19 17.02 20.51 -19.73
C GLY A 19 17.86 21.16 -18.61
N GLU A 20 17.22 21.72 -17.59
CA GLU A 20 17.90 22.31 -16.42
C GLU A 20 17.77 21.46 -15.17
N GLN A 21 18.82 21.42 -14.36
CA GLN A 21 18.80 20.77 -13.05
C GLN A 21 18.16 21.70 -12.02
N VAL A 22 16.85 21.55 -11.79
CA VAL A 22 16.08 22.38 -10.84
C VAL A 22 16.25 21.91 -9.40
N ILE A 23 16.22 20.60 -9.20
CA ILE A 23 16.50 19.97 -7.88
C ILE A 23 17.76 19.13 -8.01
N PRO A 24 18.76 19.33 -7.13
CA PRO A 24 19.98 18.54 -7.17
C PRO A 24 19.69 17.03 -7.07
N VAL A 25 20.39 16.20 -7.83
CA VAL A 25 20.23 14.74 -7.84
C VAL A 25 20.23 14.14 -6.43
N HIS A 26 21.20 14.56 -5.58
CA HIS A 26 21.30 14.05 -4.21
C HIS A 26 20.05 14.39 -3.36
N ALA A 27 19.36 15.48 -3.63
CA ALA A 27 18.13 15.82 -2.92
C ALA A 27 16.96 14.90 -3.36
N VAL A 28 16.92 14.54 -4.64
CA VAL A 28 15.98 13.52 -5.14
C VAL A 28 16.30 12.16 -4.53
N ASP A 29 17.58 11.76 -4.49
CA ASP A 29 18.01 10.51 -3.84
C ASP A 29 17.60 10.45 -2.36
N LEU A 30 17.70 11.58 -1.64
CA LEU A 30 17.21 11.66 -0.26
C LEU A 30 15.69 11.54 -0.18
N LEU A 31 14.95 12.15 -1.12
CA LEU A 31 13.50 12.13 -1.15
C LEU A 31 12.94 10.72 -1.33
N ILE A 32 13.53 9.93 -2.22
CA ILE A 32 13.03 8.61 -2.62
C ILE A 32 13.83 7.43 -2.05
N GLY A 33 15.01 7.68 -1.49
CA GLY A 33 15.95 6.66 -1.03
C GLY A 33 15.90 6.37 0.47
N ARG A 34 15.58 7.36 1.29
CA ARG A 34 15.39 7.17 2.73
C ARG A 34 13.98 6.69 3.00
N TYR A 35 13.87 5.52 3.63
CA TYR A 35 12.59 4.84 3.75
C TYR A 35 12.41 4.12 5.09
N HIS A 36 11.14 3.97 5.41
CA HIS A 36 10.67 3.09 6.47
C HIS A 36 9.69 2.08 5.85
N PRO A 37 9.92 0.76 5.99
CA PRO A 37 9.00 -0.23 5.45
C PRO A 37 7.67 -0.16 6.21
N LEU A 38 6.58 0.00 5.47
CA LEU A 38 5.21 -0.07 5.98
C LEU A 38 4.63 -1.47 5.82
N SER A 39 5.04 -2.16 4.76
CA SER A 39 4.66 -3.53 4.44
C SER A 39 5.77 -4.21 3.64
N SER A 40 5.59 -5.47 3.25
CA SER A 40 6.54 -6.17 2.37
C SER A 40 6.64 -5.54 0.98
N GLN A 41 5.68 -4.72 0.61
CA GLN A 41 5.56 -4.14 -0.74
C GLN A 41 5.48 -2.63 -0.75
N LEU A 42 5.28 -2.00 0.39
CA LEU A 42 5.13 -0.57 0.53
C LEU A 42 6.20 -0.01 1.46
N THR A 43 6.92 0.96 0.98
CA THR A 43 7.97 1.66 1.70
C THR A 43 7.65 3.14 1.76
N MET A 44 7.62 3.74 2.94
CA MET A 44 7.51 5.18 3.10
C MET A 44 8.88 5.83 2.90
N CYS A 45 8.95 6.75 1.96
CA CYS A 45 10.07 7.65 1.73
C CYS A 45 9.81 9.01 2.38
N MET A 46 10.53 10.05 2.02
CA MET A 46 10.30 11.40 2.55
C MET A 46 9.13 12.07 1.82
N GLY A 47 7.90 11.74 2.22
CA GLY A 47 6.67 12.31 1.68
C GLY A 47 6.10 11.57 0.45
N LEU A 48 6.67 10.43 0.10
CA LEU A 48 6.15 9.54 -0.95
C LEU A 48 6.12 8.10 -0.43
N ASN A 49 5.16 7.34 -0.89
CA ASN A 49 5.13 5.90 -0.76
C ASN A 49 5.79 5.28 -2.00
N LYS A 50 6.69 4.33 -1.79
CA LYS A 50 7.37 3.63 -2.87
C LYS A 50 6.97 2.16 -2.87
N ARG A 51 6.64 1.64 -4.05
CA ARG A 51 6.30 0.22 -4.26
C ARG A 51 6.70 -0.25 -5.65
N GLU A 52 6.76 -1.56 -5.82
CA GLU A 52 6.87 -2.18 -7.13
C GLU A 52 5.47 -2.46 -7.70
N PHE A 53 5.28 -2.19 -8.99
CA PHE A 53 4.09 -2.53 -9.74
C PHE A 53 4.50 -3.01 -11.14
N ALA A 54 4.17 -4.25 -11.48
CA ALA A 54 4.48 -4.87 -12.77
C ALA A 54 5.96 -4.74 -13.21
N GLY A 55 6.89 -4.83 -12.26
CA GLY A 55 8.34 -4.69 -12.50
C GLY A 55 8.85 -3.25 -12.53
N HIS A 56 7.99 -2.26 -12.31
CA HIS A 56 8.33 -0.84 -12.27
C HIS A 56 8.27 -0.29 -10.85
N ILE A 57 9.08 0.70 -10.55
CA ILE A 57 9.04 1.39 -9.24
C ILE A 57 8.12 2.60 -9.33
N VAL A 58 7.05 2.56 -8.57
CA VAL A 58 6.09 3.66 -8.41
C VAL A 58 6.37 4.39 -7.11
N CYS A 59 6.51 5.72 -7.18
CA CYS A 59 6.51 6.58 -6.01
C CYS A 59 5.26 7.45 -6.05
N GLU A 60 4.44 7.43 -5.01
CA GLU A 60 3.11 8.03 -5.02
C GLU A 60 2.72 8.62 -3.66
N HIS A 61 1.73 9.50 -3.65
CA HIS A 61 1.07 9.96 -2.43
C HIS A 61 -0.39 10.27 -2.69
N ALA A 62 -1.25 9.88 -1.77
CA ALA A 62 -2.67 10.22 -1.78
C ALA A 62 -2.89 11.54 -1.02
N GLY A 63 -3.98 12.22 -1.32
CA GLY A 63 -4.46 13.38 -0.60
C GLY A 63 -5.97 13.39 -0.57
N GLY A 64 -6.55 13.84 0.54
CA GLY A 64 -7.98 13.95 0.68
C GLY A 64 -8.35 15.07 1.66
N LEU A 65 -9.43 15.73 1.35
CA LEU A 65 -10.15 16.64 2.21
C LEU A 65 -11.63 16.34 2.06
N HIS A 66 -12.44 16.94 2.92
CA HIS A 66 -13.89 16.78 2.80
C HIS A 66 -14.39 17.18 1.40
N GLY A 67 -14.98 16.21 0.68
CA GLY A 67 -15.53 16.39 -0.67
C GLY A 67 -14.51 16.33 -1.81
N VAL A 68 -13.23 16.05 -1.56
CA VAL A 68 -12.21 15.89 -2.60
C VAL A 68 -11.24 14.76 -2.31
N SER A 69 -10.84 14.06 -3.35
CA SER A 69 -9.79 13.03 -3.30
C SER A 69 -8.74 13.30 -4.36
N SER A 70 -7.50 12.95 -4.09
CA SER A 70 -6.42 13.10 -5.04
C SER A 70 -5.38 12.00 -4.89
N LYS A 71 -4.68 11.71 -5.97
CA LYS A 71 -3.49 10.87 -5.94
C LYS A 71 -2.52 11.34 -7.02
N GLY A 72 -1.25 11.33 -6.69
CA GLY A 72 -0.21 11.66 -7.64
C GLY A 72 1.00 10.77 -7.44
N GLY A 73 1.81 10.66 -8.47
CA GLY A 73 2.98 9.82 -8.43
C GLY A 73 3.82 9.86 -9.68
N LEU A 74 4.82 9.01 -9.71
CA LEU A 74 5.80 8.91 -10.79
C LEU A 74 6.23 7.46 -10.99
N LEU A 75 6.68 7.15 -12.21
CA LEU A 75 7.48 5.97 -12.52
C LEU A 75 8.96 6.35 -12.44
N LEU A 76 9.64 5.80 -11.45
CA LEU A 76 11.02 6.16 -11.17
C LEU A 76 11.95 5.67 -12.27
N GLY A 77 12.76 6.59 -12.82
CA GLY A 77 13.71 6.31 -13.90
C GLY A 77 13.09 6.24 -15.30
N GLU A 78 11.77 6.44 -15.44
CA GLU A 78 11.07 6.33 -16.72
C GLU A 78 10.53 7.68 -17.23
N GLY A 79 10.67 8.73 -16.45
CA GLY A 79 10.30 10.09 -16.86
C GLY A 79 8.81 10.40 -16.86
N TYR A 80 7.97 9.54 -16.30
CA TYR A 80 6.53 9.75 -16.20
C TYR A 80 6.12 10.30 -14.84
N GLY A 81 5.29 11.32 -14.84
CA GLY A 81 4.62 11.86 -13.66
C GLY A 81 3.10 11.92 -13.85
N PHE A 82 2.36 11.60 -12.80
CA PHE A 82 0.90 11.48 -12.83
C PHE A 82 0.25 12.31 -11.74
N ALA A 83 -0.94 12.83 -12.02
CA ALA A 83 -1.78 13.47 -11.02
C ALA A 83 -3.26 13.27 -11.35
N VAL A 84 -4.01 12.74 -10.40
CA VAL A 84 -5.46 12.56 -10.47
C VAL A 84 -6.10 13.40 -9.36
N LEU A 85 -7.13 14.12 -9.71
CA LEU A 85 -7.91 14.94 -8.80
C LEU A 85 -9.40 14.64 -9.02
N CYS A 86 -10.13 14.43 -7.93
CA CYS A 86 -11.56 14.20 -7.95
C CYS A 86 -12.26 15.18 -6.99
N ASN A 87 -13.40 15.68 -7.39
CA ASN A 87 -14.26 16.54 -6.55
C ASN A 87 -15.29 15.75 -5.74
N GLN A 88 -14.99 14.50 -5.46
CA GLN A 88 -15.74 13.61 -4.58
C GLN A 88 -14.79 13.03 -3.54
N GLY A 89 -15.20 12.99 -2.27
CA GLY A 89 -14.47 12.32 -1.20
C GLY A 89 -14.62 10.81 -1.27
N ASP A 90 -13.66 10.11 -0.66
CA ASP A 90 -13.67 8.64 -0.49
C ASP A 90 -13.67 7.81 -1.79
N GLU A 91 -13.21 8.41 -2.91
CA GLU A 91 -13.05 7.70 -4.17
C GLU A 91 -11.78 6.83 -4.16
N ASN A 92 -11.88 5.69 -4.86
CA ASN A 92 -10.73 4.81 -5.07
C ASN A 92 -9.74 5.41 -6.07
N MET A 93 -8.89 6.32 -5.59
CA MET A 93 -7.85 6.96 -6.40
C MET A 93 -6.78 5.96 -6.87
N ASP A 94 -6.64 4.82 -6.22
CA ASP A 94 -5.72 3.76 -6.63
C ASP A 94 -6.15 3.16 -7.97
N ALA A 95 -7.43 2.83 -8.11
CA ALA A 95 -7.94 2.28 -9.37
C ALA A 95 -7.70 3.24 -10.55
N LEU A 96 -7.88 4.55 -10.33
CA LEU A 96 -7.65 5.56 -11.37
C LEU A 96 -6.16 5.71 -11.69
N LEU A 97 -5.29 5.84 -10.68
CA LEU A 97 -3.85 6.00 -10.89
C LEU A 97 -3.28 4.76 -11.59
N TYR A 98 -3.56 3.56 -11.08
CA TYR A 98 -3.00 2.33 -11.63
C TYR A 98 -3.59 1.96 -12.98
N GLY A 99 -4.84 2.31 -13.25
CA GLY A 99 -5.42 2.24 -14.58
C GLY A 99 -4.67 3.11 -15.59
N MET A 100 -4.31 4.35 -15.21
CA MET A 100 -3.45 5.22 -16.06
C MET A 100 -2.05 4.63 -16.25
N LEU A 101 -1.44 4.07 -15.20
CA LEU A 101 -0.14 3.41 -15.31
C LEU A 101 -0.22 2.22 -16.28
N CYS A 102 -1.23 1.37 -16.15
CA CYS A 102 -1.45 0.25 -17.07
C CYS A 102 -1.57 0.73 -18.52
N ALA A 103 -2.35 1.79 -18.76
CA ALA A 103 -2.51 2.35 -20.11
C ALA A 103 -1.17 2.85 -20.70
N VAL A 104 -0.34 3.51 -19.89
CA VAL A 104 0.99 4.00 -20.32
C VAL A 104 1.97 2.86 -20.58
N MET A 105 1.93 1.82 -19.74
CA MET A 105 2.81 0.65 -19.85
C MET A 105 2.32 -0.39 -20.86
N GLY A 106 1.14 -0.20 -21.47
CA GLY A 106 0.54 -1.17 -22.39
C GLY A 106 0.05 -2.45 -21.71
N LEU A 107 -0.25 -2.38 -20.42
CA LEU A 107 -0.79 -3.49 -19.63
C LEU A 107 -2.34 -3.51 -19.69
N PRO A 108 -2.98 -4.67 -19.44
CA PRO A 108 -4.40 -4.71 -19.22
C PRO A 108 -4.83 -3.76 -18.10
N LEU A 109 -5.93 -3.02 -18.28
CA LEU A 109 -6.38 -2.01 -17.31
C LEU A 109 -6.82 -2.60 -15.97
N ASP A 110 -7.12 -3.89 -15.95
CA ASP A 110 -7.45 -4.71 -14.80
C ASP A 110 -6.23 -5.42 -14.20
N THR A 111 -5.02 -5.07 -14.64
CA THR A 111 -3.79 -5.55 -14.00
C THR A 111 -3.82 -5.11 -12.54
N ASN A 112 -3.91 -6.11 -11.67
CA ASN A 112 -4.28 -5.91 -10.29
C ASN A 112 -3.06 -5.80 -9.38
N MET A 113 -3.16 -4.93 -8.37
CA MET A 113 -2.26 -4.90 -7.21
C MET A 113 -2.73 -5.83 -6.09
N ASP A 114 -3.58 -6.81 -6.38
CA ASP A 114 -4.12 -7.71 -5.36
C ASP A 114 -3.01 -8.59 -4.78
N TRP A 115 -2.40 -8.09 -3.74
CA TRP A 115 -1.46 -8.84 -2.92
C TRP A 115 -2.17 -9.69 -1.86
N PHE A 116 -3.49 -9.60 -1.81
CA PHE A 116 -4.36 -10.31 -0.89
C PHE A 116 -5.21 -11.36 -1.60
N ILE A 117 -4.60 -12.10 -2.55
CA ILE A 117 -5.23 -13.25 -3.19
C ILE A 117 -5.20 -14.43 -2.21
N PRO A 118 -6.35 -15.05 -1.89
CA PRO A 118 -6.38 -16.22 -1.01
C PRO A 118 -5.42 -17.31 -1.47
N ALA A 119 -4.58 -17.78 -0.57
CA ALA A 119 -3.64 -18.86 -0.84
C ALA A 119 -4.29 -20.23 -0.64
N HIS A 120 -3.88 -21.22 -1.43
CA HIS A 120 -4.36 -22.62 -1.33
C HIS A 120 -3.69 -23.42 -0.20
N ARG A 121 -3.04 -22.76 0.74
CA ARG A 121 -2.35 -23.38 1.86
C ARG A 121 -2.55 -22.57 3.14
N ASP A 122 -2.37 -23.18 4.29
CA ASP A 122 -2.43 -22.52 5.58
C ASP A 122 -1.13 -21.76 5.90
N PHE A 123 -1.24 -20.81 6.79
CA PHE A 123 -0.10 -20.07 7.31
C PHE A 123 0.70 -20.97 8.27
N SER A 124 2.00 -21.13 8.03
CA SER A 124 2.85 -22.08 8.74
C SER A 124 3.37 -21.63 10.11
N ALA A 125 3.15 -20.35 10.47
CA ALA A 125 3.71 -19.78 11.70
C ALA A 125 2.69 -18.93 12.50
N PRO A 126 1.48 -19.45 12.78
CA PRO A 126 0.40 -18.65 13.39
C PRO A 126 0.75 -18.13 14.80
N LEU A 127 1.55 -18.86 15.57
CA LEU A 127 2.02 -18.41 16.90
C LEU A 127 2.86 -17.12 16.84
N MET A 128 3.54 -16.86 15.70
CA MET A 128 4.37 -15.66 15.55
C MET A 128 3.55 -14.38 15.44
N ILE A 129 2.31 -14.47 14.94
CA ILE A 129 1.41 -13.33 14.77
C ILE A 129 0.34 -13.25 15.86
N ARG A 130 0.34 -14.16 16.82
CA ARG A 130 -0.57 -14.09 17.97
C ARG A 130 -0.27 -12.87 18.81
N GLY A 131 -1.26 -12.02 19.03
CA GLY A 131 -1.05 -10.80 19.81
C GLY A 131 -2.14 -9.77 19.67
N ARG A 132 -1.89 -8.65 20.30
CA ARG A 132 -2.74 -7.46 20.25
C ARG A 132 -1.99 -6.33 19.53
N TYR A 133 -2.60 -5.81 18.50
CA TYR A 133 -2.05 -4.75 17.66
C TYR A 133 -2.93 -3.50 17.78
N ILE A 134 -2.31 -2.35 17.86
CA ILE A 134 -3.00 -1.07 18.00
C ILE A 134 -2.62 -0.21 16.80
N GLY A 135 -3.60 0.09 15.96
CA GLY A 135 -3.47 1.05 14.88
C GLY A 135 -3.73 2.46 15.39
N HIS A 136 -2.96 3.43 14.88
CA HIS A 136 -3.08 4.85 15.24
C HIS A 136 -3.41 5.73 14.03
N GLU A 137 -3.67 5.15 12.87
CA GLU A 137 -4.14 5.89 11.69
C GLU A 137 -5.63 6.17 11.81
N GLY A 138 -6.00 7.45 11.79
CA GLY A 138 -7.39 7.86 11.96
C GLY A 138 -7.93 7.58 13.36
N VAL A 139 -9.06 6.87 13.43
CA VAL A 139 -9.62 6.40 14.71
C VAL A 139 -8.79 5.20 15.18
N PRO A 140 -8.22 5.23 16.39
CA PRO A 140 -7.47 4.10 16.92
C PRO A 140 -8.32 2.82 16.90
N SER A 141 -7.80 1.76 16.35
CA SER A 141 -8.45 0.45 16.33
C SER A 141 -7.56 -0.61 16.96
N ILE A 142 -8.17 -1.60 17.58
CA ILE A 142 -7.48 -2.72 18.22
C ILE A 142 -7.79 -3.98 17.45
N VAL A 143 -6.76 -4.60 16.89
CA VAL A 143 -6.86 -5.93 16.29
C VAL A 143 -6.18 -6.95 17.19
N CYS A 144 -6.90 -7.99 17.57
CA CYS A 144 -6.33 -9.10 18.30
C CYS A 144 -6.30 -10.35 17.40
N ILE A 145 -5.16 -11.01 17.38
CA ILE A 145 -4.97 -12.29 16.68
C ILE A 145 -4.90 -13.40 17.70
N HIS A 146 -5.80 -14.34 17.60
CA HIS A 146 -5.93 -15.49 18.48
C HIS A 146 -5.46 -16.75 17.77
N CYS A 147 -4.75 -17.59 18.49
CA CYS A 147 -4.24 -18.85 17.99
C CYS A 147 -4.18 -19.84 19.15
N GLU A 148 -4.59 -21.07 18.93
CA GLU A 148 -4.44 -22.15 19.90
C GLU A 148 -2.95 -22.46 20.12
N GLU A 149 -2.61 -23.10 21.23
CA GLU A 149 -1.21 -23.40 21.57
C GLU A 149 -0.52 -24.29 20.54
N ASP A 150 -1.30 -25.15 19.88
CA ASP A 150 -0.83 -26.02 18.79
C ASP A 150 -0.79 -25.33 17.43
N GLY A 151 -1.25 -24.07 17.36
CA GLY A 151 -1.27 -23.27 16.12
C GLY A 151 -2.39 -23.62 15.13
N THR A 152 -3.35 -24.46 15.51
CA THR A 152 -4.37 -24.97 14.59
C THR A 152 -5.51 -24.02 14.30
N LEU A 153 -5.82 -23.08 15.21
CA LEU A 153 -6.90 -22.11 15.03
C LEU A 153 -6.35 -20.69 14.96
N LEU A 154 -6.55 -20.05 13.82
CA LEU A 154 -6.21 -18.65 13.62
C LEU A 154 -7.47 -17.84 13.36
N ARG A 155 -7.79 -16.92 14.27
CA ARG A 155 -8.90 -15.97 14.14
C ARG A 155 -8.49 -14.58 14.61
N GLY A 156 -9.23 -13.58 14.18
CA GLY A 156 -9.03 -12.19 14.59
C GLY A 156 -10.23 -11.62 15.32
N THR A 157 -10.02 -10.54 16.01
CA THR A 157 -11.07 -9.61 16.42
C THR A 157 -10.61 -8.19 16.12
N ARG A 158 -11.55 -7.32 15.75
CA ARG A 158 -11.30 -5.89 15.62
C ARG A 158 -12.31 -5.14 16.49
N ASP A 159 -11.80 -4.36 17.44
CA ASP A 159 -12.61 -3.58 18.38
C ASP A 159 -13.69 -4.40 19.11
N GLY A 160 -13.41 -5.71 19.31
CA GLY A 160 -14.29 -6.67 19.96
C GLY A 160 -15.20 -7.47 19.02
N GLU A 161 -15.25 -7.15 17.74
CA GLU A 161 -16.00 -7.92 16.74
C GLU A 161 -15.13 -9.06 16.17
N ASP A 162 -15.72 -10.25 16.04
CA ASP A 162 -15.04 -11.41 15.48
C ASP A 162 -14.73 -11.24 14.00
N LEU A 163 -13.56 -11.72 13.59
CA LEU A 163 -13.09 -11.73 12.21
C LEU A 163 -12.63 -13.14 11.83
N ARG A 164 -12.97 -13.55 10.63
CA ARG A 164 -12.36 -14.71 9.98
C ARG A 164 -11.13 -14.25 9.18
N LEU A 165 -10.01 -14.94 9.35
CA LEU A 165 -8.77 -14.64 8.65
C LEU A 165 -8.59 -15.59 7.46
N ILE A 166 -8.44 -15.03 6.26
CA ILE A 166 -8.15 -15.75 5.03
C ILE A 166 -6.69 -15.48 4.66
N TYR A 167 -5.87 -16.51 4.64
CA TYR A 167 -4.45 -16.38 4.33
C TYR A 167 -4.19 -16.07 2.86
N CYS A 168 -3.31 -15.09 2.58
CA CYS A 168 -3.01 -14.59 1.23
C CYS A 168 -1.52 -14.72 0.85
N GLY A 169 -0.75 -15.52 1.60
CA GLY A 169 0.69 -15.68 1.35
C GLY A 169 1.57 -14.70 2.13
N GLY A 170 2.83 -15.07 2.34
CA GLY A 170 3.73 -14.30 3.19
C GLY A 170 3.24 -14.26 4.64
N ALA A 171 2.96 -13.09 5.17
CA ALA A 171 2.26 -12.91 6.45
C ALA A 171 1.04 -11.98 6.26
N ARG A 172 0.27 -12.19 5.17
CA ARG A 172 -0.86 -11.36 4.76
C ARG A 172 -2.18 -12.12 4.87
N PHE A 173 -3.20 -11.42 5.32
CA PHE A 173 -4.54 -11.97 5.53
C PHE A 173 -5.62 -10.96 5.12
N LEU A 174 -6.69 -11.46 4.50
CA LEU A 174 -7.96 -10.77 4.46
C LEU A 174 -8.67 -11.05 5.78
N ALA A 175 -9.08 -10.02 6.48
CA ALA A 175 -9.97 -10.14 7.63
C ALA A 175 -11.39 -9.83 7.15
N VAL A 176 -12.24 -10.84 7.17
CA VAL A 176 -13.60 -10.79 6.67
C VAL A 176 -14.61 -11.03 7.80
N LYS A 177 -15.86 -10.69 7.59
CA LYS A 177 -16.90 -11.08 8.54
C LYS A 177 -17.04 -12.59 8.60
N PRO A 178 -17.32 -13.19 9.76
CA PRO A 178 -17.45 -14.65 9.92
C PRO A 178 -18.50 -15.26 8.99
N ASP A 179 -19.59 -14.53 8.78
CA ASP A 179 -20.77 -14.99 8.04
C ASP A 179 -20.71 -14.67 6.53
N ASP A 180 -19.82 -13.75 6.11
CA ASP A 180 -19.66 -13.36 4.71
C ASP A 180 -18.18 -13.21 4.34
N PRO A 181 -17.60 -14.19 3.62
CA PRO A 181 -16.20 -14.13 3.19
C PRO A 181 -15.93 -13.06 2.12
N ASN A 182 -16.95 -12.45 1.53
CA ASN A 182 -16.79 -11.37 0.56
C ASN A 182 -16.84 -9.98 1.22
N ASP A 183 -17.31 -9.89 2.48
CA ASP A 183 -17.31 -8.64 3.24
C ASP A 183 -15.95 -8.46 3.93
N VAL A 184 -15.01 -7.86 3.18
CA VAL A 184 -13.65 -7.58 3.67
C VAL A 184 -13.67 -6.39 4.61
N VAL A 185 -13.39 -6.63 5.88
CA VAL A 185 -13.33 -5.60 6.93
C VAL A 185 -12.01 -4.85 6.89
N CYS A 186 -10.89 -5.58 6.74
CA CYS A 186 -9.56 -4.98 6.60
C CYS A 186 -8.55 -5.97 6.00
N HIS A 187 -7.45 -5.40 5.55
CA HIS A 187 -6.26 -6.13 5.11
C HIS A 187 -5.24 -6.12 6.24
N LEU A 188 -4.68 -7.27 6.55
CA LEU A 188 -3.67 -7.42 7.60
C LEU A 188 -2.37 -7.92 6.99
N GLU A 189 -1.29 -7.23 7.26
CA GLU A 189 0.05 -7.67 6.92
C GLU A 189 0.95 -7.54 8.15
N PHE A 190 1.65 -8.61 8.48
CA PHE A 190 2.56 -8.66 9.62
C PHE A 190 4.00 -8.61 9.13
N LEU A 191 4.74 -7.60 9.57
CA LEU A 191 6.18 -7.55 9.39
C LEU A 191 6.83 -8.40 10.48
N ILE A 192 7.43 -9.51 10.07
CA ILE A 192 8.09 -10.42 11.02
C ILE A 192 9.59 -10.12 11.03
N HIS A 193 10.07 -9.63 12.17
CA HIS A 193 11.50 -9.37 12.37
C HIS A 193 11.95 -9.98 13.71
N ALA A 194 13.07 -10.72 13.69
CA ALA A 194 13.67 -11.36 14.88
C ALA A 194 12.64 -12.20 15.68
N GLY A 195 11.73 -12.90 14.99
CA GLY A 195 10.70 -13.75 15.61
C GLY A 195 9.53 -13.01 16.25
N ARG A 196 9.38 -11.71 15.98
CA ARG A 196 8.23 -10.89 16.43
C ARG A 196 7.51 -10.31 15.23
N ALA A 197 6.19 -10.24 15.33
CA ALA A 197 5.34 -9.59 14.35
C ALA A 197 4.97 -8.16 14.83
N TRP A 198 4.82 -7.28 13.85
CA TRP A 198 4.44 -5.87 14.02
C TRP A 198 3.27 -5.57 13.10
#